data_7c257759cb2e2b46233e1e4176735d28
#
_entry.id   7c257759cb2e2b46233e1e4176735d28
#
_cell.length_a   1.000
_cell.length_b   1.000
_cell.length_c   1.000
_cell.angle_alpha   90.00
_cell.angle_beta   90.00
_cell.angle_gamma   90.00
#
_symmetry.space_group_name_H-M   'P 1'
#
loop_
_entity.id
_entity.type
_entity.pdbx_description
1 polymer ?
#
loop_
_entity_poly.entity_id
_entity_poly.type
_entity_poly.pdbx_seq_one_letter_code
_entity_poly.pdbx_strand_id
1 'polypeptide(L)'
;MDIDIYEKAVSLFWIEPRHIIPEKTNYVYDSFLPDVIKNFSLLEKNKSPRIKFKNMSNIFMSITNLVKFNNTGKNDIGVDDLMPILNYSAIKAQPIKLFSNCKFMDLFIGNLKDKNEGSQLTQLQNICTRIIDINHNTLIDVEDVTEFENKCYQCLYHKINSVYKD
;
A
#
# COMPACT_ATOMS: atom_id res chain seq x y z
N MET A 1 0.57 -10.99 12.50
CA MET A 1 0.17 -10.50 11.15
C MET A 1 0.16 -8.97 11.05
N ASP A 2 -0.67 -8.21 11.81
CA ASP A 2 -0.63 -6.73 11.73
C ASP A 2 0.74 -6.16 12.11
N ILE A 3 1.34 -6.65 13.18
CA ILE A 3 2.67 -6.23 13.62
C ILE A 3 3.71 -6.52 12.54
N ASP A 4 3.70 -7.72 11.98
CA ASP A 4 4.66 -8.13 10.95
C ASP A 4 4.56 -7.26 9.69
N ILE A 5 3.33 -6.94 9.27
CA ILE A 5 3.08 -6.05 8.13
C ILE A 5 3.58 -4.64 8.42
N TYR A 6 3.28 -4.12 9.62
CA TYR A 6 3.68 -2.78 10.02
C TYR A 6 5.22 -2.65 10.12
N GLU A 7 5.88 -3.58 10.82
CA GLU A 7 7.34 -3.58 10.95
C GLU A 7 8.02 -3.71 9.57
N LYS A 8 7.47 -4.57 8.71
CA LYS A 8 7.97 -4.72 7.35
C LYS A 8 7.77 -3.44 6.53
N ALA A 9 6.60 -2.79 6.61
CA ALA A 9 6.36 -1.52 5.93
C ALA A 9 7.29 -0.41 6.45
N VAL A 10 7.57 -0.36 7.76
CA VAL A 10 8.55 0.56 8.34
C VAL A 10 9.95 0.28 7.81
N SER A 11 10.40 -0.97 7.79
CA SER A 11 11.72 -1.35 7.28
C SER A 11 11.89 -1.01 5.79
N LEU A 12 10.82 -1.07 5.02
CA LEU A 12 10.81 -0.78 3.59
C LEU A 12 10.55 0.70 3.25
N PHE A 13 10.51 1.60 4.24
CA PHE A 13 10.16 3.00 3.99
C PHE A 13 11.14 3.74 3.06
N TRP A 14 12.38 3.29 2.95
CA TRP A 14 13.40 3.81 2.04
C TRP A 14 13.09 3.55 0.55
N ILE A 15 12.23 2.58 0.24
CA ILE A 15 11.91 2.20 -1.14
C ILE A 15 11.32 3.38 -1.90
N GLU A 16 11.81 3.59 -3.11
CA GLU A 16 11.32 4.56 -4.09
C GLU A 16 10.40 3.88 -5.12
N PRO A 17 9.57 4.64 -5.86
CA PRO A 17 8.71 4.07 -6.91
C PRO A 17 9.46 3.16 -7.89
N ARG A 18 10.65 3.54 -8.34
CA ARG A 18 11.49 2.79 -9.29
C ARG A 18 11.81 1.36 -8.83
N HIS A 19 11.84 1.11 -7.51
CA HIS A 19 12.15 -0.21 -6.97
C HIS A 19 10.98 -1.20 -7.03
N ILE A 20 9.75 -0.72 -7.23
CA ILE A 20 8.54 -1.57 -7.26
C ILE A 20 7.81 -1.46 -8.59
N ILE A 21 7.88 -0.29 -9.25
CA ILE A 21 7.08 0.01 -10.43
C ILE A 21 7.97 -0.03 -11.66
N PRO A 22 7.63 -0.85 -12.68
CA PRO A 22 8.43 -0.95 -13.89
C PRO A 22 8.61 0.40 -14.59
N GLU A 23 9.82 0.66 -15.09
CA GLU A 23 10.39 1.92 -15.55
C GLU A 23 9.64 2.78 -16.60
N LYS A 24 8.54 2.32 -17.14
CA LYS A 24 7.92 3.00 -18.30
C LYS A 24 6.88 4.06 -17.95
N THR A 25 6.75 4.39 -16.68
CA THR A 25 5.68 5.28 -16.23
C THR A 25 6.26 6.43 -15.42
N ASN A 26 6.28 7.63 -16.02
CA ASN A 26 6.57 8.89 -15.34
C ASN A 26 5.41 9.26 -14.40
N TYR A 27 5.17 8.43 -13.36
CA TYR A 27 4.09 8.71 -12.42
C TYR A 27 4.44 9.91 -11.54
N VAL A 28 3.53 10.87 -11.47
CA VAL A 28 3.61 11.99 -10.54
C VAL A 28 3.06 11.54 -9.18
N TYR A 29 3.86 10.75 -8.45
CA TYR A 29 3.46 10.17 -7.16
C TYR A 29 3.18 11.21 -6.10
N ASP A 30 3.96 12.29 -6.09
CA ASP A 30 3.92 13.31 -5.04
C ASP A 30 2.56 14.00 -4.93
N SER A 31 1.81 14.07 -6.01
CA SER A 31 0.49 14.72 -6.04
C SER A 31 -0.64 13.82 -5.49
N PHE A 32 -0.52 12.48 -5.66
CA PHE A 32 -1.59 11.54 -5.31
C PHE A 32 -1.33 10.78 -4.01
N LEU A 33 -0.06 10.56 -3.67
CA LEU A 33 0.34 9.78 -2.51
C LEU A 33 -0.23 10.32 -1.18
N PRO A 34 -0.28 11.65 -0.93
CA PRO A 34 -0.86 12.19 0.31
C PRO A 34 -2.33 11.81 0.50
N ASP A 35 -3.13 11.82 -0.57
CA ASP A 35 -4.54 11.42 -0.49
C ASP A 35 -4.71 9.94 -0.23
N VAL A 36 -3.88 9.09 -0.82
CA VAL A 36 -3.88 7.65 -0.58
C VAL A 36 -3.49 7.36 0.87
N ILE A 37 -2.42 7.96 1.39
CA ILE A 37 -1.97 7.81 2.78
C ILE A 37 -3.06 8.27 3.75
N LYS A 38 -3.71 9.40 3.48
CA LYS A 38 -4.83 9.90 4.27
C LYS A 38 -5.98 8.88 4.33
N ASN A 39 -6.34 8.26 3.22
CA ASN A 39 -7.42 7.27 3.18
C ASN A 39 -7.03 5.97 3.93
N PHE A 40 -5.76 5.53 3.90
CA PHE A 40 -5.28 4.45 4.77
C PHE A 40 -5.44 4.81 6.26
N SER A 41 -5.06 6.02 6.66
CA SER A 41 -5.25 6.50 8.04
C SER A 41 -6.72 6.57 8.44
N LEU A 42 -7.61 7.02 7.55
CA LEU A 42 -9.04 7.07 7.78
C LEU A 42 -9.67 5.67 7.87
N LEU A 43 -9.17 4.71 7.08
CA LEU A 43 -9.59 3.32 7.14
C LEU A 43 -9.27 2.71 8.51
N GLU A 44 -8.16 3.08 9.13
CA GLU A 44 -7.80 2.64 10.48
C GLU A 44 -8.65 3.29 11.58
N LYS A 45 -8.84 4.61 11.52
CA LYS A 45 -9.53 5.39 12.55
C LYS A 45 -11.04 5.12 12.61
N ASN A 46 -11.67 4.85 11.49
CA ASN A 46 -13.11 4.68 11.43
C ASN A 46 -13.54 3.29 11.90
N LYS A 47 -14.63 3.24 12.72
CA LYS A 47 -15.20 1.99 13.23
C LYS A 47 -16.35 1.46 12.36
N SER A 48 -16.97 2.31 11.54
CA SER A 48 -18.08 1.95 10.68
C SER A 48 -17.61 1.14 9.47
N PRO A 49 -18.16 -0.06 9.20
CA PRO A 49 -17.84 -0.83 8.01
C PRO A 49 -18.06 -0.03 6.72
N ARG A 50 -19.21 0.65 6.61
CA ARG A 50 -19.56 1.46 5.44
C ARG A 50 -18.52 2.56 5.16
N ILE A 51 -18.01 3.20 6.21
CA ILE A 51 -17.00 4.26 6.05
C ILE A 51 -15.65 3.64 5.66
N LYS A 52 -15.30 2.46 6.22
CA LYS A 52 -14.09 1.73 5.82
C LYS A 52 -14.13 1.35 4.33
N PHE A 53 -15.24 0.83 3.84
CA PHE A 53 -15.41 0.53 2.40
C PHE A 53 -15.27 1.79 1.54
N LYS A 54 -15.87 2.90 1.96
CA LYS A 54 -15.70 4.19 1.26
C LYS A 54 -14.23 4.63 1.21
N ASN A 55 -13.49 4.54 2.32
CA ASN A 55 -12.07 4.91 2.35
C ASN A 55 -11.23 3.97 1.49
N MET A 56 -11.51 2.66 1.50
CA MET A 56 -10.90 1.70 0.60
C MET A 56 -11.16 2.07 -0.87
N SER A 57 -12.41 2.31 -1.25
CA SER A 57 -12.75 2.72 -2.62
C SER A 57 -12.07 4.02 -3.03
N ASN A 58 -11.90 4.97 -2.12
CA ASN A 58 -11.14 6.20 -2.38
C ASN A 58 -9.65 5.91 -2.66
N ILE A 59 -9.03 4.97 -1.94
CA ILE A 59 -7.65 4.53 -2.21
C ILE A 59 -7.54 4.05 -3.66
N PHE A 60 -8.41 3.11 -4.06
CA PHE A 60 -8.41 2.55 -5.41
C PHE A 60 -8.73 3.60 -6.48
N MET A 61 -9.65 4.51 -6.21
CA MET A 61 -9.99 5.59 -7.13
C MET A 61 -8.79 6.55 -7.36
N SER A 62 -8.09 6.94 -6.30
CA SER A 62 -6.90 7.80 -6.40
C SER A 62 -5.80 7.12 -7.22
N ILE A 63 -5.54 5.83 -6.97
CA ILE A 63 -4.54 5.06 -7.72
C ILE A 63 -4.97 4.89 -9.20
N THR A 64 -6.24 4.57 -9.44
CA THR A 64 -6.76 4.43 -10.80
C THR A 64 -6.64 5.75 -11.58
N ASN A 65 -6.95 6.87 -10.95
CA ASN A 65 -6.80 8.20 -11.56
C ASN A 65 -5.34 8.51 -11.88
N LEU A 66 -4.41 8.15 -10.99
CA LEU A 66 -2.97 8.27 -11.24
C LEU A 66 -2.55 7.48 -12.47
N VAL A 67 -2.95 6.21 -12.56
CA VAL A 67 -2.64 5.35 -13.71
C VAL A 67 -3.23 5.92 -15.00
N LYS A 68 -4.49 6.39 -14.97
CA LYS A 68 -5.14 7.04 -16.12
C LYS A 68 -4.39 8.29 -16.58
N PHE A 69 -3.99 9.12 -15.64
CA PHE A 69 -3.29 10.37 -15.95
C PHE A 69 -1.95 10.11 -16.66
N ASN A 70 -1.25 9.05 -16.28
CA ASN A 70 0.06 8.73 -16.86
C ASN A 70 -0.01 7.87 -18.13
N ASN A 71 -1.09 7.11 -18.31
CA ASN A 71 -1.30 6.23 -19.45
C ASN A 71 -2.32 6.86 -20.44
N THR A 72 -2.04 8.07 -20.93
CA THR A 72 -2.86 8.71 -21.99
C THR A 72 -2.85 7.83 -23.24
N GLY A 73 -3.82 6.92 -23.36
CA GLY A 73 -3.96 6.01 -24.51
C GLY A 73 -4.32 4.56 -24.16
N LYS A 74 -4.20 4.12 -22.91
CA LYS A 74 -4.74 2.82 -22.46
C LYS A 74 -6.16 3.01 -21.92
N ASN A 75 -7.14 2.42 -22.61
CA ASN A 75 -8.52 2.46 -22.15
C ASN A 75 -8.80 1.46 -21.02
N ASP A 76 -8.03 0.37 -20.93
CA ASP A 76 -8.22 -0.68 -19.93
C ASP A 76 -7.07 -0.69 -18.93
N ILE A 77 -7.40 -0.42 -17.68
CA ILE A 77 -6.48 -0.52 -16.54
C ILE A 77 -6.75 -1.85 -15.85
N GLY A 78 -5.74 -2.73 -15.90
CA GLY A 78 -5.77 -4.02 -15.22
C GLY A 78 -5.36 -3.95 -13.75
N VAL A 79 -5.62 -5.04 -13.02
CA VAL A 79 -5.15 -5.21 -11.64
C VAL A 79 -3.61 -5.12 -11.57
N ASP A 80 -2.92 -5.63 -12.58
CA ASP A 80 -1.46 -5.62 -12.65
C ASP A 80 -0.87 -4.20 -12.76
N ASP A 81 -1.62 -3.25 -13.33
CA ASP A 81 -1.21 -1.84 -13.37
C ASP A 81 -1.39 -1.16 -12.00
N LEU A 82 -2.36 -1.59 -11.20
CA LEU A 82 -2.70 -0.98 -9.92
C LEU A 82 -1.87 -1.54 -8.75
N MET A 83 -1.57 -2.85 -8.76
CA MET A 83 -0.98 -3.55 -7.62
C MET A 83 0.39 -3.04 -7.20
N PRO A 84 1.35 -2.72 -8.11
CA PRO A 84 2.64 -2.14 -7.73
C PRO A 84 2.48 -0.81 -6.98
N ILE A 85 1.58 0.06 -7.47
CA ILE A 85 1.33 1.37 -6.87
C ILE A 85 0.64 1.23 -5.52
N LEU A 86 -0.28 0.29 -5.40
CA LEU A 86 -1.00 0.02 -4.15
C LEU A 86 -0.03 -0.53 -3.09
N ASN A 87 0.89 -1.44 -3.46
CA ASN A 87 1.95 -1.92 -2.57
C ASN A 87 2.85 -0.77 -2.09
N TYR A 88 3.34 0.05 -3.02
CA TYR A 88 4.17 1.22 -2.70
C TYR A 88 3.45 2.17 -1.75
N SER A 89 2.19 2.49 -2.06
CA SER A 89 1.37 3.39 -1.24
C SER A 89 1.12 2.84 0.18
N ALA A 90 0.89 1.54 0.31
CA ALA A 90 0.71 0.89 1.61
C ALA A 90 1.99 0.90 2.44
N ILE A 91 3.17 0.68 1.82
CA ILE A 91 4.48 0.82 2.49
C ILE A 91 4.65 2.25 3.01
N LYS A 92 4.34 3.27 2.20
CA LYS A 92 4.45 4.68 2.60
C LYS A 92 3.43 5.09 3.66
N ALA A 93 2.25 4.49 3.63
CA ALA A 93 1.20 4.75 4.63
C ALA A 93 1.47 4.09 5.99
N GLN A 94 2.26 3.02 6.05
CA GLN A 94 2.58 2.26 7.26
C GLN A 94 1.33 1.95 8.12
N PRO A 95 0.29 1.32 7.57
CA PRO A 95 -0.94 1.07 8.32
C PRO A 95 -0.68 0.05 9.45
N ILE A 96 -1.08 0.40 10.69
CA ILE A 96 -0.81 -0.42 11.89
C ILE A 96 -1.73 -1.64 11.96
N LYS A 97 -2.95 -1.54 11.44
CA LYS A 97 -4.00 -2.56 11.55
C LYS A 97 -4.58 -2.98 10.20
N LEU A 98 -3.73 -3.07 9.18
CA LEU A 98 -4.20 -3.35 7.81
C LEU A 98 -4.93 -4.69 7.71
N PHE A 99 -4.32 -5.76 8.21
CA PHE A 99 -4.88 -7.10 8.18
C PHE A 99 -6.19 -7.20 8.98
N SER A 100 -6.20 -6.68 10.22
CA SER A 100 -7.41 -6.66 11.06
C SER A 100 -8.53 -5.85 10.42
N ASN A 101 -8.23 -4.74 9.76
CA ASN A 101 -9.23 -3.95 9.03
C ASN A 101 -9.79 -4.70 7.82
N CYS A 102 -8.97 -5.42 7.07
CA CYS A 102 -9.43 -6.29 5.98
C CYS A 102 -10.34 -7.39 6.50
N LYS A 103 -9.93 -8.08 7.58
CA LYS A 103 -10.76 -9.13 8.21
C LYS A 103 -12.08 -8.58 8.75
N PHE A 104 -12.05 -7.41 9.36
CA PHE A 104 -13.27 -6.75 9.83
C PHE A 104 -14.22 -6.43 8.67
N MET A 105 -13.74 -5.84 7.58
CA MET A 105 -14.56 -5.56 6.40
C MET A 105 -15.13 -6.83 5.76
N ASP A 106 -14.35 -7.91 5.73
CA ASP A 106 -14.76 -9.20 5.18
C ASP A 106 -16.04 -9.76 5.83
N LEU A 107 -16.23 -9.52 7.14
CA LEU A 107 -17.45 -9.91 7.85
C LEU A 107 -18.72 -9.22 7.33
N PHE A 108 -18.57 -8.09 6.64
CA PHE A 108 -19.70 -7.28 6.14
C PHE A 108 -19.85 -7.30 4.63
N ILE A 109 -18.95 -8.00 3.90
CA ILE A 109 -18.91 -7.99 2.42
C ILE A 109 -20.22 -8.52 1.81
N GLY A 110 -20.83 -9.54 2.44
CA GLY A 110 -22.09 -10.13 1.98
C GLY A 110 -23.28 -9.17 2.00
N ASN A 111 -23.19 -8.05 2.71
CA ASN A 111 -24.22 -7.01 2.78
C ASN A 111 -24.05 -5.91 1.73
N LEU A 112 -22.98 -5.97 0.94
CA LEU A 112 -22.66 -4.96 -0.07
C LEU A 112 -23.33 -5.32 -1.40
N LYS A 113 -23.86 -4.29 -2.06
CA LYS A 113 -24.48 -4.43 -3.39
C LYS A 113 -23.45 -4.28 -4.52
N ASP A 114 -22.29 -3.73 -4.21
CA ASP A 114 -21.25 -3.43 -5.20
C ASP A 114 -20.21 -4.56 -5.28
N LYS A 115 -20.15 -5.21 -6.45
CA LYS A 115 -19.16 -6.26 -6.75
C LYS A 115 -17.72 -5.72 -6.77
N ASN A 116 -17.52 -4.44 -7.06
CA ASN A 116 -16.20 -3.81 -7.09
C ASN A 116 -15.56 -3.78 -5.70
N GLU A 117 -16.34 -3.53 -4.65
CA GLU A 117 -15.84 -3.50 -3.27
C GLU A 117 -15.28 -4.86 -2.84
N GLY A 118 -15.88 -5.96 -3.29
CA GLY A 118 -15.36 -7.31 -3.05
C GLY A 118 -14.00 -7.54 -3.69
N SER A 119 -13.86 -7.15 -4.96
CA SER A 119 -12.57 -7.23 -5.68
C SER A 119 -11.50 -6.34 -5.03
N GLN A 120 -11.84 -5.12 -4.67
CA GLN A 120 -10.94 -4.19 -3.99
C GLN A 120 -10.48 -4.73 -2.62
N LEU A 121 -11.39 -5.32 -1.83
CA LEU A 121 -11.05 -5.92 -0.55
C LEU A 121 -10.08 -7.10 -0.73
N THR A 122 -10.32 -7.97 -1.72
CA THR A 122 -9.41 -9.07 -2.05
C THR A 122 -8.02 -8.56 -2.42
N GLN A 123 -7.93 -7.49 -3.22
CA GLN A 123 -6.65 -6.87 -3.57
C GLN A 123 -5.95 -6.30 -2.34
N LEU A 124 -6.69 -5.63 -1.44
CA LEU A 124 -6.13 -5.10 -0.19
C LEU A 124 -5.66 -6.21 0.76
N GLN A 125 -6.36 -7.35 0.80
CA GLN A 125 -5.90 -8.54 1.54
C GLN A 125 -4.60 -9.12 0.95
N ASN A 126 -4.48 -9.16 -0.38
CA ASN A 126 -3.28 -9.62 -1.05
C ASN A 126 -2.05 -8.76 -0.74
N ILE A 127 -2.24 -7.45 -0.53
CA ILE A 127 -1.14 -6.55 -0.13
C ILE A 127 -0.54 -6.96 1.21
N CYS A 128 -1.35 -7.42 2.16
CA CYS A 128 -0.86 -7.86 3.47
C CYS A 128 0.22 -8.94 3.32
N THR A 129 0.02 -9.91 2.43
CA THR A 129 0.99 -10.96 2.14
C THR A 129 2.17 -10.43 1.33
N ARG A 130 1.89 -9.64 0.29
CA ARG A 130 2.93 -9.11 -0.61
C ARG A 130 3.94 -8.24 0.12
N ILE A 131 3.52 -7.39 1.06
CA ILE A 131 4.44 -6.55 1.85
C ILE A 131 5.42 -7.43 2.64
N ILE A 132 4.94 -8.51 3.25
CA ILE A 132 5.79 -9.44 4.02
C ILE A 132 6.82 -10.12 3.11
N ASP A 133 6.41 -10.50 1.90
CA ASP A 133 7.24 -11.25 0.94
C ASP A 133 8.29 -10.39 0.22
N ILE A 134 8.23 -9.05 0.34
CA ILE A 134 9.22 -8.17 -0.29
C ILE A 134 10.61 -8.44 0.29
N ASN A 135 11.53 -8.74 -0.60
CA ASN A 135 12.96 -8.92 -0.32
C ASN A 135 13.80 -8.33 -1.48
N HIS A 136 15.12 -8.38 -1.39
CA HIS A 136 16.01 -7.82 -2.41
C HIS A 136 15.73 -8.37 -3.82
N ASN A 137 15.38 -9.67 -3.96
CA ASN A 137 15.09 -10.29 -5.25
C ASN A 137 13.75 -9.86 -5.86
N THR A 138 12.84 -9.31 -5.06
CA THR A 138 11.52 -8.88 -5.53
C THR A 138 11.49 -7.39 -5.90
N LEU A 139 12.58 -6.67 -5.66
CA LEU A 139 12.74 -5.26 -5.98
C LEU A 139 13.55 -5.09 -7.26
N ILE A 140 13.27 -4.00 -7.97
CA ILE A 140 14.00 -3.59 -9.16
C ILE A 140 15.25 -2.81 -8.70
N ASP A 141 16.38 -3.05 -9.33
CA ASP A 141 17.68 -2.37 -9.07
C ASP A 141 18.18 -2.49 -7.62
N VAL A 142 17.87 -3.59 -6.94
CA VAL A 142 18.36 -3.89 -5.60
C VAL A 142 19.00 -5.28 -5.59
N GLU A 143 20.26 -5.35 -6.02
CA GLU A 143 20.98 -6.63 -6.17
C GLU A 143 21.75 -7.03 -4.91
N ASP A 144 22.23 -6.04 -4.12
CA ASP A 144 23.04 -6.29 -2.93
C ASP A 144 22.15 -6.54 -1.69
N VAL A 145 22.22 -7.79 -1.17
CA VAL A 145 21.52 -8.21 0.05
C VAL A 145 21.94 -7.37 1.25
N THR A 146 23.24 -7.08 1.37
CA THR A 146 23.79 -6.35 2.53
C THR A 146 23.32 -4.90 2.51
N GLU A 147 23.27 -4.27 1.33
CA GLU A 147 22.73 -2.93 1.18
C GLU A 147 21.24 -2.89 1.53
N PHE A 148 20.47 -3.86 1.04
CA PHE A 148 19.05 -4.00 1.36
C PHE A 148 18.81 -4.11 2.87
N GLU A 149 19.53 -5.03 3.54
CA GLU A 149 19.39 -5.25 5.00
C GLU A 149 19.79 -4.01 5.79
N ASN A 150 20.87 -3.34 5.41
CA ASN A 150 21.32 -2.10 6.05
C ASN A 150 20.29 -0.98 5.95
N LYS A 151 19.68 -0.77 4.77
CA LYS A 151 18.64 0.23 4.57
C LYS A 151 17.38 -0.08 5.40
N CYS A 152 16.98 -1.35 5.44
CA CYS A 152 15.87 -1.80 6.26
C CYS A 152 16.13 -1.58 7.76
N TYR A 153 17.32 -1.92 8.23
CA TYR A 153 17.73 -1.70 9.62
C TYR A 153 17.73 -0.22 10.00
N GLN A 154 18.26 0.65 9.14
CA GLN A 154 18.27 2.09 9.38
C GLN A 154 16.86 2.67 9.54
N CYS A 155 15.91 2.26 8.69
CA CYS A 155 14.52 2.70 8.81
C CYS A 155 13.89 2.28 10.15
N LEU A 156 14.08 1.04 10.57
CA LEU A 156 13.59 0.54 11.85
C LEU A 156 14.25 1.28 13.01
N TYR A 157 15.56 1.47 12.98
CA TYR A 157 16.31 2.20 14.01
C TYR A 157 15.84 3.65 14.17
N HIS A 158 15.66 4.36 13.07
CA HIS A 158 15.13 5.72 13.08
C HIS A 158 13.72 5.80 13.64
N LYS A 159 12.85 4.85 13.28
CA LYS A 159 11.48 4.80 13.79
C LYS A 159 11.44 4.57 15.30
N ILE A 160 12.22 3.61 15.80
CA ILE A 160 12.31 3.33 17.24
C ILE A 160 12.79 4.58 17.99
N ASN A 161 13.87 5.21 17.53
CA ASN A 161 14.41 6.39 18.21
C ASN A 161 13.49 7.62 18.13
N SER A 162 12.61 7.73 17.13
CA SER A 162 11.63 8.81 17.08
C SER A 162 10.54 8.67 18.16
N VAL A 163 10.20 7.44 18.53
CA VAL A 163 9.19 7.15 19.58
C VAL A 163 9.72 7.43 20.99
N TYR A 164 11.04 7.33 21.21
CA TYR A 164 11.65 7.58 22.55
C TYR A 164 12.11 9.04 22.76
N LYS A 165 11.89 9.93 21.80
CA LYS A 165 12.27 11.35 21.93
C LYS A 165 11.09 12.27 22.30
N ASP A 166 9.88 11.75 22.30
CA ASP A 166 8.63 12.40 22.75
C ASP A 166 8.25 11.91 24.15
#